data_5511d4cb89e331150686e4e706e24d73
#
_entry.id   5511d4cb89e331150686e4e706e24d73
#
_cell.length_a   1.000
_cell.length_b   1.000
_cell.length_c   1.000
_cell.angle_alpha   90.00
_cell.angle_beta   90.00
_cell.angle_gamma   90.00
#
_symmetry.space_group_name_H-M   'P 1'
#
loop_
_entity.id
_entity.type
_entity.pdbx_description
1 polymer ?
#
loop_
_entity_poly.entity_id
_entity_poly.type
_entity_poly.pdbx_seq_one_letter_code
_entity_poly.pdbx_strand_id
1 'polypeptide(L)'
;MRAMLSDAMDGNIGELRVNLAMEQGIELFCTIFPEFHAKYPQVELKLEDHIVYDQYKLLEEGRLDLGMVMVKNHEMDNLEYVHLATERLLLGVPAGHPLTQFYVPTEDGDYPEIDLALCRNEAFSLMFAGSTFRQVVDPCFERAGFTPKIMFEARANHVIAMMVARGICLTILPESQVKLYPNIFWFRMNDNPTWENCIIYHKEQPPRKAGRYFIELAVKHAKSLTARRKPDWSILR
;
A
#
# COMPACT_ATOMS: atom_id res chain seq x y z
N MET A 1 -10.98 41.55 5.30
CA MET A 1 -10.50 41.26 3.94
C MET A 1 -9.00 40.91 3.88
N ARG A 2 -8.06 41.73 4.40
CA ARG A 2 -6.61 41.37 4.43
C ARG A 2 -6.30 40.09 5.22
N ALA A 3 -6.93 39.86 6.38
CA ALA A 3 -6.73 38.64 7.18
C ALA A 3 -7.21 37.38 6.44
N MET A 4 -8.39 37.41 5.82
CA MET A 4 -8.89 36.30 5.05
C MET A 4 -8.04 35.99 3.81
N LEU A 5 -7.48 37.00 3.15
CA LEU A 5 -6.52 36.81 2.06
C LEU A 5 -5.20 36.21 2.57
N SER A 6 -4.71 36.65 3.74
CA SER A 6 -3.52 36.07 4.37
C SER A 6 -3.74 34.62 4.75
N ASP A 7 -4.88 34.28 5.36
CA ASP A 7 -5.24 32.91 5.74
C ASP A 7 -5.39 31.97 4.54
N ALA A 8 -5.97 32.46 3.43
CA ALA A 8 -6.04 31.72 2.18
C ALA A 8 -4.66 31.54 1.53
N MET A 9 -3.81 32.58 1.53
CA MET A 9 -2.43 32.50 1.03
C MET A 9 -1.56 31.56 1.89
N ASP A 10 -1.79 31.53 3.19
CA ASP A 10 -1.09 30.65 4.14
C ASP A 10 -1.62 29.20 4.13
N GLY A 11 -2.74 28.94 3.44
CA GLY A 11 -3.36 27.60 3.37
C GLY A 11 -4.09 27.22 4.67
N ASN A 12 -4.55 28.20 5.46
CA ASN A 12 -5.38 27.97 6.64
C ASN A 12 -6.87 27.82 6.28
N ILE A 13 -7.26 28.28 5.07
CA ILE A 13 -8.61 28.19 4.50
C ILE A 13 -8.49 27.72 3.06
N GLY A 14 -9.43 26.93 2.58
CA GLY A 14 -9.51 26.48 1.20
C GLY A 14 -9.64 24.96 1.07
N GLU A 15 -9.22 24.44 -0.06
CA GLU A 15 -9.25 23.00 -0.35
C GLU A 15 -7.85 22.42 -0.30
N LEU A 16 -7.76 21.15 0.13
CA LEU A 16 -6.59 20.30 -0.01
C LEU A 16 -7.06 18.98 -0.67
N ARG A 17 -6.64 18.77 -1.91
CA ARG A 17 -6.98 17.58 -2.71
C ARG A 17 -5.95 16.49 -2.49
N VAL A 18 -6.40 15.38 -1.91
CA VAL A 18 -5.53 14.27 -1.51
C VAL A 18 -6.03 12.99 -2.14
N ASN A 19 -5.18 12.33 -2.93
CA ASN A 19 -5.45 10.98 -3.36
C ASN A 19 -5.01 10.01 -2.27
N LEU A 20 -5.93 9.16 -1.82
CA LEU A 20 -5.62 8.11 -0.86
C LEU A 20 -5.36 6.80 -1.60
N ALA A 21 -4.21 6.19 -1.31
CA ALA A 21 -4.01 4.79 -1.69
C ALA A 21 -5.01 3.91 -0.94
N MET A 22 -5.74 3.07 -1.66
CA MET A 22 -6.77 2.18 -1.13
C MET A 22 -6.31 1.46 0.15
N GLU A 23 -7.24 1.26 1.08
CA GLU A 23 -7.08 0.53 2.35
C GLU A 23 -6.09 1.17 3.32
N GLN A 24 -4.77 1.15 3.07
CA GLN A 24 -3.76 1.74 3.97
C GLN A 24 -3.86 3.26 4.05
N GLY A 25 -4.08 3.91 2.91
CA GLY A 25 -4.27 5.35 2.87
C GLY A 25 -5.51 5.78 3.63
N ILE A 26 -6.59 5.00 3.54
CA ILE A 26 -7.83 5.24 4.28
C ILE A 26 -7.59 5.06 5.79
N GLU A 27 -6.91 3.98 6.22
CA GLU A 27 -6.59 3.75 7.65
C GLU A 27 -5.74 4.90 8.21
N LEU A 28 -4.70 5.31 7.46
CA LEU A 28 -3.86 6.44 7.84
C LEU A 28 -4.67 7.73 7.92
N PHE A 29 -5.48 8.02 6.91
CA PHE A 29 -6.34 9.20 6.89
C PHE A 29 -7.27 9.26 8.11
N CYS A 30 -8.00 8.17 8.40
CA CYS A 30 -8.89 8.10 9.55
C CYS A 30 -8.14 8.33 10.89
N THR A 31 -6.87 7.90 10.95
CA THR A 31 -6.03 8.09 12.14
C THR A 31 -5.61 9.54 12.31
N ILE A 32 -5.22 10.24 11.24
CA ILE A 32 -4.65 11.59 11.33
C ILE A 32 -5.70 12.70 11.22
N PHE A 33 -6.85 12.43 10.60
CA PHE A 33 -7.87 13.45 10.31
C PHE A 33 -8.36 14.20 11.56
N PRO A 34 -8.62 13.57 12.73
CA PRO A 34 -9.05 14.31 13.93
C PRO A 34 -8.03 15.37 14.36
N GLU A 35 -6.72 15.03 14.38
CA GLU A 35 -5.65 15.96 14.73
C GLU A 35 -5.48 17.07 13.66
N PHE A 36 -5.59 16.70 12.39
CA PHE A 36 -5.57 17.64 11.28
C PHE A 36 -6.72 18.66 11.37
N HIS A 37 -7.95 18.16 11.50
CA HIS A 37 -9.15 19.00 11.52
C HIS A 37 -9.20 19.94 12.74
N ALA A 38 -8.71 19.47 13.90
CA ALA A 38 -8.60 20.33 15.08
C ALA A 38 -7.71 21.56 14.85
N LYS A 39 -6.65 21.41 14.03
CA LYS A 39 -5.71 22.51 13.71
C LYS A 39 -6.16 23.36 12.51
N TYR A 40 -6.78 22.73 11.51
CA TYR A 40 -7.22 23.38 10.27
C TYR A 40 -8.72 23.16 10.00
N PRO A 41 -9.63 23.65 10.87
CA PRO A 41 -11.06 23.36 10.76
C PRO A 41 -11.74 24.00 9.54
N GLN A 42 -11.07 24.97 8.88
CA GLN A 42 -11.59 25.68 7.70
C GLN A 42 -10.97 25.18 6.39
N VAL A 43 -10.16 24.11 6.44
CA VAL A 43 -9.62 23.45 5.24
C VAL A 43 -10.51 22.26 4.88
N GLU A 44 -11.12 22.32 3.71
CA GLU A 44 -11.89 21.22 3.16
C GLU A 44 -10.95 20.19 2.54
N LEU A 45 -11.00 18.94 2.99
CA LEU A 45 -10.26 17.84 2.36
C LEU A 45 -11.12 17.22 1.24
N LYS A 46 -10.58 17.25 0.02
CA LYS A 46 -11.14 16.54 -1.13
C LYS A 46 -10.37 15.24 -1.31
N LEU A 47 -11.03 14.13 -0.96
CA LEU A 47 -10.43 12.81 -1.10
C LEU A 47 -10.71 12.27 -2.49
N GLU A 48 -9.68 11.80 -3.17
CA GLU A 48 -9.74 11.28 -4.52
C GLU A 48 -9.21 9.83 -4.55
N ASP A 49 -9.58 9.07 -5.59
CA ASP A 49 -9.17 7.68 -5.80
C ASP A 49 -8.74 7.50 -7.27
N HIS A 50 -7.45 7.65 -7.51
CA HIS A 50 -6.81 7.50 -8.82
C HIS A 50 -5.66 6.49 -8.74
N ILE A 51 -5.41 5.77 -9.83
CA ILE A 51 -4.22 4.94 -9.96
C ILE A 51 -2.96 5.81 -10.00
N VAL A 52 -1.79 5.24 -9.71
CA VAL A 52 -0.53 5.99 -9.55
C VAL A 52 -0.21 6.86 -10.77
N TYR A 53 -0.36 6.34 -11.98
CA TYR A 53 -0.06 7.11 -13.20
C TYR A 53 -0.99 8.29 -13.44
N ASP A 54 -2.27 8.17 -13.06
CA ASP A 54 -3.21 9.30 -13.12
C ASP A 54 -2.86 10.35 -12.06
N GLN A 55 -2.39 9.93 -10.86
CA GLN A 55 -1.92 10.86 -9.84
C GLN A 55 -0.75 11.70 -10.33
N TYR A 56 0.25 11.10 -11.01
CA TYR A 56 1.38 11.81 -11.59
C TYR A 56 0.91 12.96 -12.50
N LYS A 57 0.01 12.64 -13.43
CA LYS A 57 -0.57 13.63 -14.34
C LYS A 57 -1.36 14.73 -13.62
N LEU A 58 -2.20 14.36 -12.64
CA LEU A 58 -3.01 15.32 -11.88
C LEU A 58 -2.14 16.28 -11.04
N LEU A 59 -1.02 15.79 -10.50
CA LEU A 59 -0.04 16.63 -9.80
C LEU A 59 0.66 17.61 -10.75
N GLU A 60 1.06 17.16 -11.94
CA GLU A 60 1.63 18.02 -12.97
C GLU A 60 0.67 19.11 -13.44
N GLU A 61 -0.62 18.78 -13.59
CA GLU A 61 -1.68 19.71 -13.97
C GLU A 61 -2.12 20.64 -12.81
N GLY A 62 -1.61 20.44 -11.58
CA GLY A 62 -2.04 21.19 -10.39
C GLY A 62 -3.49 20.91 -9.97
N ARG A 63 -4.03 19.77 -10.36
CA ARG A 63 -5.40 19.30 -10.05
C ARG A 63 -5.44 18.42 -8.81
N LEU A 64 -4.31 17.91 -8.36
CA LEU A 64 -4.10 17.19 -7.12
C LEU A 64 -3.00 17.91 -6.33
N ASP A 65 -3.13 17.98 -5.02
CA ASP A 65 -2.13 18.63 -4.16
C ASP A 65 -1.18 17.61 -3.54
N LEU A 66 -1.72 16.45 -3.11
CA LEU A 66 -0.97 15.34 -2.51
C LEU A 66 -1.47 14.01 -3.07
N GLY A 67 -0.54 13.15 -3.49
CA GLY A 67 -0.83 11.76 -3.85
C GLY A 67 -0.26 10.80 -2.80
N MET A 68 -0.96 9.71 -2.51
CA MET A 68 -0.37 8.56 -1.82
C MET A 68 -0.13 7.45 -2.83
N VAL A 69 1.11 6.99 -2.89
CA VAL A 69 1.54 5.97 -3.85
C VAL A 69 2.31 4.84 -3.15
N MET A 70 2.21 3.67 -3.74
CA MET A 70 3.03 2.53 -3.38
C MET A 70 3.83 2.15 -4.61
N VAL A 71 5.14 2.29 -4.52
CA VAL A 71 6.06 2.18 -5.65
C VAL A 71 7.34 1.43 -5.28
N LYS A 72 8.00 0.85 -6.26
CA LYS A 72 9.34 0.29 -6.09
C LYS A 72 10.43 1.32 -6.33
N ASN A 73 10.21 2.19 -7.31
CA ASN A 73 11.16 3.21 -7.74
C ASN A 73 10.46 4.56 -7.84
N HIS A 74 11.23 5.63 -7.67
CA HIS A 74 10.77 7.00 -7.88
C HIS A 74 10.94 7.36 -9.36
N GLU A 75 9.86 7.23 -10.15
CA GLU A 75 9.92 7.34 -11.62
C GLU A 75 9.89 8.77 -12.13
N MET A 76 9.37 9.73 -11.33
CA MET A 76 9.13 11.10 -11.76
C MET A 76 10.09 12.08 -11.07
N ASP A 77 11.02 12.65 -11.82
CA ASP A 77 12.04 13.57 -11.31
C ASP A 77 11.47 14.90 -10.80
N ASN A 78 10.31 15.32 -11.33
CA ASN A 78 9.61 16.55 -10.96
C ASN A 78 8.73 16.42 -9.71
N LEU A 79 8.59 15.20 -9.17
CA LEU A 79 7.85 14.93 -7.95
C LEU A 79 8.78 14.73 -6.75
N GLU A 80 8.36 15.21 -5.59
CA GLU A 80 8.95 14.87 -4.30
C GLU A 80 8.27 13.63 -3.74
N TYR A 81 9.06 12.69 -3.21
CA TYR A 81 8.58 11.47 -2.59
C TYR A 81 8.93 11.49 -1.10
N VAL A 82 7.93 11.72 -0.27
CA VAL A 82 8.07 11.66 1.18
C VAL A 82 7.81 10.22 1.63
N HIS A 83 8.88 9.51 1.97
CA HIS A 83 8.80 8.12 2.42
C HIS A 83 8.01 8.00 3.74
N LEU A 84 7.01 7.15 3.77
CA LEU A 84 6.22 6.81 4.94
C LEU A 84 6.69 5.48 5.56
N ALA A 85 6.78 4.44 4.74
CA ALA A 85 7.15 3.11 5.19
C ALA A 85 7.60 2.23 4.02
N THR A 86 8.41 1.23 4.33
CA THR A 86 8.73 0.11 3.43
C THR A 86 7.97 -1.12 3.90
N GLU A 87 7.28 -1.77 2.98
CA GLU A 87 6.43 -2.92 3.26
C GLU A 87 6.85 -4.12 2.42
N ARG A 88 6.81 -5.30 3.03
CA ARG A 88 7.08 -6.58 2.34
C ARG A 88 5.84 -7.05 1.59
N LEU A 89 6.08 -7.82 0.52
CA LEU A 89 5.05 -8.56 -0.18
C LEU A 89 5.18 -10.04 0.16
N LEU A 90 4.08 -10.63 0.60
CA LEU A 90 4.03 -12.01 1.08
C LEU A 90 3.17 -12.88 0.17
N LEU A 91 3.58 -14.13 -0.03
CA LEU A 91 2.77 -15.15 -0.68
C LEU A 91 1.67 -15.58 0.28
N GLY A 92 0.41 -15.49 -0.14
CA GLY A 92 -0.76 -15.96 0.57
C GLY A 92 -1.25 -17.31 0.03
N VAL A 93 -1.29 -18.30 0.90
CA VAL A 93 -1.74 -19.68 0.62
C VAL A 93 -2.98 -19.98 1.46
N PRO A 94 -4.09 -20.47 0.87
CA PRO A 94 -5.29 -20.74 1.64
C PRO A 94 -5.10 -21.90 2.63
N ALA A 95 -5.83 -21.84 3.75
CA ALA A 95 -5.87 -22.94 4.70
C ALA A 95 -6.31 -24.24 4.00
N GLY A 96 -5.67 -25.36 4.34
CA GLY A 96 -5.94 -26.67 3.75
C GLY A 96 -5.24 -26.94 2.40
N HIS A 97 -4.52 -25.94 1.84
CA HIS A 97 -3.72 -26.17 0.64
C HIS A 97 -2.47 -27.01 0.95
N PRO A 98 -2.01 -27.92 0.06
CA PRO A 98 -0.82 -28.77 0.32
C PRO A 98 0.46 -27.98 0.68
N LEU A 99 0.63 -26.76 0.15
CA LEU A 99 1.78 -25.90 0.48
C LEU A 99 1.82 -25.47 1.94
N THR A 100 0.73 -25.56 2.69
CA THR A 100 0.73 -25.22 4.13
C THR A 100 1.59 -26.16 4.96
N GLN A 101 1.98 -27.34 4.45
CA GLN A 101 2.96 -28.22 5.10
C GLN A 101 4.33 -27.55 5.31
N PHE A 102 4.67 -26.53 4.51
CA PHE A 102 5.91 -25.75 4.65
C PHE A 102 5.79 -24.61 5.67
N TYR A 103 4.60 -24.39 6.26
CA TYR A 103 4.37 -23.33 7.23
C TYR A 103 4.85 -23.76 8.63
N VAL A 104 6.14 -23.61 8.85
CA VAL A 104 6.81 -24.01 10.10
C VAL A 104 7.28 -22.76 10.84
N PRO A 105 7.03 -22.63 12.17
CA PRO A 105 7.54 -21.53 12.96
C PRO A 105 9.03 -21.33 12.81
N THR A 106 9.46 -20.08 12.61
CA THR A 106 10.85 -19.68 12.50
C THR A 106 11.40 -19.27 13.87
N GLU A 107 12.72 -19.43 14.10
CA GLU A 107 13.37 -19.10 15.37
C GLU A 107 13.28 -17.60 15.69
N ASP A 108 13.31 -16.74 14.66
CA ASP A 108 13.18 -15.29 14.78
C ASP A 108 11.72 -14.81 14.93
N GLY A 109 10.75 -15.73 14.83
CA GLY A 109 9.31 -15.45 14.92
C GLY A 109 8.80 -14.63 13.74
N ASP A 110 9.44 -14.70 12.57
CA ASP A 110 9.01 -14.10 11.32
C ASP A 110 8.21 -15.13 10.48
N TYR A 111 7.70 -14.73 9.30
CA TYR A 111 7.04 -15.63 8.36
C TYR A 111 8.02 -16.66 7.82
N PRO A 112 7.63 -17.92 7.69
CA PRO A 112 8.47 -18.94 7.06
C PRO A 112 8.72 -18.57 5.59
N GLU A 113 9.86 -19.01 5.09
CA GLU A 113 10.24 -18.80 3.70
C GLU A 113 9.76 -19.95 2.83
N ILE A 114 9.35 -19.65 1.61
CA ILE A 114 8.98 -20.63 0.60
C ILE A 114 9.62 -20.27 -0.75
N ASP A 115 10.06 -21.29 -1.47
CA ASP A 115 10.47 -21.13 -2.86
C ASP A 115 9.23 -20.94 -3.74
N LEU A 116 9.09 -19.77 -4.37
CA LEU A 116 7.97 -19.45 -5.23
C LEU A 116 7.85 -20.44 -6.42
N ALA A 117 8.95 -21.08 -6.84
CA ALA A 117 8.93 -22.09 -7.89
C ALA A 117 8.05 -23.31 -7.57
N LEU A 118 7.80 -23.60 -6.29
CA LEU A 118 6.87 -24.64 -5.86
C LEU A 118 5.41 -24.35 -6.26
N CYS A 119 5.09 -23.10 -6.53
CA CYS A 119 3.74 -22.64 -6.89
C CYS A 119 3.48 -22.62 -8.40
N ARG A 120 4.39 -23.14 -9.25
CA ARG A 120 4.31 -23.03 -10.73
C ARG A 120 3.05 -23.61 -11.35
N ASN A 121 2.42 -24.59 -10.72
CA ASN A 121 1.21 -25.25 -11.22
C ASN A 121 -0.08 -24.68 -10.61
N GLU A 122 0.06 -23.74 -9.69
CA GLU A 122 -1.06 -23.18 -8.95
C GLU A 122 -1.71 -22.01 -9.70
N ALA A 123 -3.00 -21.79 -9.42
CA ALA A 123 -3.71 -20.62 -9.91
C ALA A 123 -3.51 -19.42 -8.98
N PHE A 124 -3.31 -18.26 -9.54
CA PHE A 124 -3.12 -17.00 -8.82
C PHE A 124 -4.25 -16.01 -9.09
N SER A 125 -4.54 -15.20 -8.09
CA SER A 125 -5.23 -13.94 -8.27
C SER A 125 -4.32 -12.80 -7.86
N LEU A 126 -4.19 -11.80 -8.71
CA LEU A 126 -3.25 -10.70 -8.54
C LEU A 126 -3.92 -9.34 -8.78
N MET A 127 -3.24 -8.29 -8.40
CA MET A 127 -3.61 -6.94 -8.81
C MET A 127 -3.54 -6.83 -10.34
N PHE A 128 -4.34 -5.94 -10.91
CA PHE A 128 -4.42 -5.74 -12.37
C PHE A 128 -3.04 -5.41 -12.99
N ALA A 129 -2.82 -5.86 -14.23
CA ALA A 129 -1.53 -5.84 -14.91
C ALA A 129 -0.87 -4.45 -15.03
N GLY A 130 -1.63 -3.38 -15.06
CA GLY A 130 -1.10 -2.00 -15.13
C GLY A 130 -0.78 -1.35 -13.78
N SER A 131 -0.81 -2.09 -12.67
CA SER A 131 -0.52 -1.53 -11.34
C SER A 131 0.98 -1.49 -11.03
N THR A 132 1.40 -0.53 -10.21
CA THR A 132 2.77 -0.48 -9.67
C THR A 132 3.10 -1.73 -8.83
N PHE A 133 2.08 -2.40 -8.28
CA PHE A 133 2.23 -3.68 -7.61
C PHE A 133 2.82 -4.76 -8.52
N ARG A 134 2.33 -4.86 -9.77
CA ARG A 134 2.80 -5.85 -10.75
C ARG A 134 4.25 -5.61 -11.17
N GLN A 135 4.73 -4.37 -11.13
CA GLN A 135 6.16 -4.06 -11.36
C GLN A 135 7.09 -4.72 -10.31
N VAL A 136 6.58 -4.97 -9.11
CA VAL A 136 7.33 -5.67 -8.05
C VAL A 136 7.16 -7.18 -8.13
N VAL A 137 5.93 -7.64 -8.39
CA VAL A 137 5.54 -9.05 -8.30
C VAL A 137 5.90 -9.84 -9.54
N ASP A 138 5.72 -9.29 -10.75
CA ASP A 138 6.00 -10.02 -11.99
C ASP A 138 7.46 -10.46 -12.10
N PRO A 139 8.47 -9.65 -11.73
CA PRO A 139 9.85 -10.11 -11.67
C PRO A 139 10.11 -11.26 -10.68
N CYS A 140 9.29 -11.44 -9.65
CA CYS A 140 9.44 -12.58 -8.73
C CYS A 140 9.10 -13.90 -9.45
N PHE A 141 8.04 -13.91 -10.26
CA PHE A 141 7.67 -15.06 -11.08
C PHE A 141 8.72 -15.35 -12.17
N GLU A 142 9.26 -14.31 -12.80
CA GLU A 142 10.34 -14.46 -13.80
C GLU A 142 11.57 -15.14 -13.19
N ARG A 143 12.01 -14.69 -12.00
CA ARG A 143 13.14 -15.31 -11.28
C ARG A 143 12.83 -16.72 -10.80
N ALA A 144 11.59 -17.01 -10.44
CA ALA A 144 11.13 -18.36 -10.11
C ALA A 144 11.00 -19.28 -11.34
N GLY A 145 11.20 -18.76 -12.56
CA GLY A 145 11.24 -19.52 -13.79
C GLY A 145 9.89 -20.00 -14.30
N PHE A 146 8.80 -19.24 -14.04
CA PHE A 146 7.48 -19.54 -14.59
C PHE A 146 6.60 -18.31 -14.76
N THR A 147 5.60 -18.41 -15.63
CA THR A 147 4.52 -17.42 -15.74
C THR A 147 3.33 -17.90 -14.92
N PRO A 148 2.78 -17.09 -14.02
CA PRO A 148 1.66 -17.50 -13.17
C PRO A 148 0.39 -17.72 -14.00
N LYS A 149 -0.36 -18.76 -13.66
CA LYS A 149 -1.71 -18.97 -14.19
C LYS A 149 -2.67 -18.01 -13.47
N ILE A 150 -2.97 -16.88 -14.09
CA ILE A 150 -3.88 -15.88 -13.51
C ILE A 150 -5.33 -16.34 -13.67
N MET A 151 -6.04 -16.52 -12.56
CA MET A 151 -7.46 -16.87 -12.54
C MET A 151 -8.33 -15.62 -12.73
N PHE A 152 -8.00 -14.54 -12.03
CA PHE A 152 -8.59 -13.21 -12.21
C PHE A 152 -7.66 -12.12 -11.67
N GLU A 153 -7.91 -10.91 -12.10
CA GLU A 153 -7.26 -9.69 -11.62
C GLU A 153 -8.27 -8.77 -10.96
N ALA A 154 -7.85 -8.03 -9.93
CA ALA A 154 -8.69 -7.07 -9.24
C ALA A 154 -7.93 -5.77 -8.95
N ARG A 155 -8.66 -4.70 -8.62
CA ARG A 155 -8.12 -3.42 -8.19
C ARG A 155 -8.02 -3.27 -6.67
N ALA A 156 -8.65 -4.18 -5.91
CA ALA A 156 -8.72 -4.14 -4.47
C ALA A 156 -8.11 -5.42 -3.86
N ASN A 157 -7.15 -5.26 -2.96
CA ASN A 157 -6.49 -6.37 -2.26
C ASN A 157 -7.49 -7.26 -1.53
N HIS A 158 -8.51 -6.65 -0.91
CA HIS A 158 -9.48 -7.38 -0.13
C HIS A 158 -10.30 -8.38 -0.97
N VAL A 159 -10.61 -8.05 -2.22
CA VAL A 159 -11.32 -8.97 -3.14
C VAL A 159 -10.45 -10.21 -3.39
N ILE A 160 -9.16 -10.00 -3.65
CA ILE A 160 -8.18 -11.06 -3.88
C ILE A 160 -8.06 -11.93 -2.63
N ALA A 161 -7.79 -11.32 -1.47
CA ALA A 161 -7.62 -12.02 -0.21
C ALA A 161 -8.86 -12.84 0.20
N MET A 162 -10.07 -12.32 -0.04
CA MET A 162 -11.30 -13.06 0.22
C MET A 162 -11.43 -14.33 -0.63
N MET A 163 -10.95 -14.35 -1.87
CA MET A 163 -10.96 -15.55 -2.73
C MET A 163 -9.91 -16.55 -2.27
N VAL A 164 -8.72 -16.07 -1.86
CA VAL A 164 -7.70 -16.94 -1.25
C VAL A 164 -8.23 -17.57 0.05
N ALA A 165 -8.83 -16.78 0.93
CA ALA A 165 -9.42 -17.29 2.18
C ALA A 165 -10.54 -18.34 1.96
N ARG A 166 -11.11 -18.41 0.75
CA ARG A 166 -12.09 -19.44 0.32
C ARG A 166 -11.47 -20.65 -0.37
N GLY A 167 -10.15 -20.72 -0.45
CA GLY A 167 -9.46 -21.87 -1.05
C GLY A 167 -9.41 -21.86 -2.58
N ILE A 168 -9.68 -20.73 -3.24
CA ILE A 168 -9.84 -20.67 -4.70
C ILE A 168 -8.50 -20.57 -5.44
N CYS A 169 -7.53 -19.84 -4.90
CA CYS A 169 -6.25 -19.54 -5.54
C CYS A 169 -5.21 -19.10 -4.53
N LEU A 170 -3.97 -18.93 -5.00
CA LEU A 170 -2.90 -18.26 -4.27
C LEU A 170 -2.87 -16.77 -4.63
N THR A 171 -2.10 -16.00 -3.87
CA THR A 171 -1.83 -14.59 -4.17
C THR A 171 -0.47 -14.14 -3.63
N ILE A 172 -0.05 -12.96 -4.06
CA ILE A 172 0.97 -12.17 -3.38
C ILE A 172 0.29 -10.86 -2.96
N LEU A 173 0.39 -10.48 -1.69
CA LEU A 173 -0.21 -9.25 -1.17
C LEU A 173 0.73 -8.55 -0.17
N PRO A 174 0.49 -7.26 0.14
CA PRO A 174 1.24 -6.53 1.15
C PRO A 174 1.06 -7.13 2.56
N GLU A 175 2.11 -7.06 3.36
CA GLU A 175 2.11 -7.56 4.75
C GLU A 175 1.00 -6.93 5.62
N SER A 176 0.57 -5.71 5.32
CA SER A 176 -0.57 -5.05 6.00
C SER A 176 -1.87 -5.84 5.92
N GLN A 177 -2.04 -6.68 4.89
CA GLN A 177 -3.25 -7.50 4.69
C GLN A 177 -3.31 -8.70 5.63
N VAL A 178 -2.20 -9.14 6.19
CA VAL A 178 -2.09 -10.41 6.94
C VAL A 178 -3.11 -10.55 8.06
N LYS A 179 -3.26 -9.52 8.91
CA LYS A 179 -4.17 -9.60 10.08
C LYS A 179 -5.65 -9.60 9.74
N LEU A 180 -6.00 -9.25 8.52
CA LEU A 180 -7.39 -9.18 8.11
C LEU A 180 -7.95 -10.56 7.70
N TYR A 181 -7.05 -11.53 7.43
CA TYR A 181 -7.42 -12.82 6.84
C TYR A 181 -6.72 -13.98 7.56
N PRO A 182 -7.25 -14.43 8.71
CA PRO A 182 -6.65 -15.49 9.53
C PRO A 182 -6.62 -16.88 8.84
N ASN A 183 -7.46 -17.10 7.81
CA ASN A 183 -7.50 -18.35 7.06
C ASN A 183 -6.51 -18.39 5.88
N ILE A 184 -5.54 -17.47 5.84
CA ILE A 184 -4.48 -17.46 4.84
C ILE A 184 -3.15 -17.65 5.56
N PHE A 185 -2.35 -18.59 5.06
CA PHE A 185 -0.98 -18.82 5.50
C PHE A 185 -0.04 -17.95 4.67
N TRP A 186 0.71 -17.09 5.33
CA TRP A 186 1.56 -16.09 4.69
C TRP A 186 3.02 -16.50 4.75
N PHE A 187 3.70 -16.47 3.61
CA PHE A 187 5.09 -16.84 3.47
C PHE A 187 5.94 -15.68 2.95
N ARG A 188 7.16 -15.59 3.42
CA ARG A 188 8.19 -14.82 2.72
C ARG A 188 8.60 -15.56 1.47
N MET A 189 8.86 -14.83 0.39
CA MET A 189 9.45 -15.37 -0.82
C MET A 189 10.98 -15.17 -0.76
N ASN A 190 11.73 -16.01 -1.47
CA ASN A 190 13.21 -16.02 -1.44
C ASN A 190 13.84 -14.63 -1.67
N ASP A 191 13.26 -13.82 -2.54
CA ASP A 191 13.77 -12.46 -2.86
C ASP A 191 13.30 -11.39 -1.90
N ASN A 192 12.42 -11.72 -0.96
CA ASN A 192 11.82 -10.80 0.00
C ASN A 192 11.41 -9.44 -0.63
N PRO A 193 10.54 -9.44 -1.65
CA PRO A 193 10.19 -8.23 -2.39
C PRO A 193 9.52 -7.20 -1.50
N THR A 194 9.89 -5.94 -1.72
CA THR A 194 9.34 -4.80 -0.98
C THR A 194 8.93 -3.70 -1.93
N TRP A 195 8.08 -2.81 -1.44
CA TRP A 195 7.75 -1.54 -2.03
C TRP A 195 7.75 -0.43 -0.99
N GLU A 196 7.71 0.83 -1.44
CA GLU A 196 7.65 1.98 -0.56
C GLU A 196 6.27 2.63 -0.62
N ASN A 197 5.74 2.96 0.54
CA ASN A 197 4.58 3.83 0.70
C ASN A 197 5.08 5.26 0.82
N CYS A 198 4.67 6.13 -0.10
CA CYS A 198 5.08 7.53 -0.14
C CYS A 198 3.89 8.47 -0.28
N ILE A 199 4.03 9.67 0.30
CA ILE A 199 3.26 10.83 -0.16
C ILE A 199 4.08 11.53 -1.23
N ILE A 200 3.42 11.92 -2.33
CA ILE A 200 4.03 12.65 -3.44
C ILE A 200 3.36 14.00 -3.65
N TYR A 201 4.16 14.97 -4.10
CA TYR A 201 3.69 16.28 -4.54
C TYR A 201 4.64 16.88 -5.58
N HIS A 202 4.18 17.87 -6.35
CA HIS A 202 5.00 18.52 -7.37
C HIS A 202 6.04 19.44 -6.75
N LYS A 203 7.34 19.31 -7.09
CA LYS A 203 8.46 20.08 -6.51
C LYS A 203 8.32 21.59 -6.68
N GLU A 204 7.82 22.02 -7.85
CA GLU A 204 7.62 23.44 -8.13
C GLU A 204 6.32 24.01 -7.53
N GLN A 205 5.43 23.12 -7.04
CA GLN A 205 4.17 23.47 -6.39
C GLN A 205 4.08 22.83 -5.00
N PRO A 206 5.02 23.16 -4.09
CA PRO A 206 5.05 22.52 -2.78
C PRO A 206 3.78 22.82 -1.98
N PRO A 207 3.31 21.86 -1.17
CA PRO A 207 2.09 22.03 -0.41
C PRO A 207 2.16 23.20 0.55
N ARG A 208 1.04 23.92 0.75
CA ARG A 208 0.89 25.00 1.72
C ARG A 208 0.94 24.47 3.15
N LYS A 209 0.81 25.35 4.16
CA LYS A 209 0.92 24.98 5.59
C LYS A 209 0.06 23.77 5.98
N ALA A 210 -1.22 23.76 5.60
CA ALA A 210 -2.10 22.63 5.90
C ALA A 210 -1.62 21.32 5.23
N GLY A 211 -1.22 21.37 3.96
CA GLY A 211 -0.69 20.19 3.26
C GLY A 211 0.62 19.69 3.88
N ARG A 212 1.53 20.59 4.29
CA ARG A 212 2.74 20.20 5.02
C ARG A 212 2.42 19.52 6.34
N TYR A 213 1.45 20.07 7.08
CA TYR A 213 1.03 19.47 8.34
C TYR A 213 0.37 18.11 8.14
N PHE A 214 -0.41 17.94 7.07
CA PHE A 214 -0.94 16.63 6.70
C PHE A 214 0.19 15.61 6.49
N ILE A 215 1.25 15.99 5.76
CA ILE A 215 2.44 15.15 5.55
C ILE A 215 3.15 14.85 6.89
N GLU A 216 3.35 15.83 7.75
CA GLU A 216 3.96 15.63 9.08
C GLU A 216 3.20 14.59 9.91
N LEU A 217 1.86 14.70 9.94
CA LEU A 217 1.00 13.73 10.62
C LEU A 217 1.11 12.34 9.99
N ALA A 218 1.10 12.27 8.66
CA ALA A 218 1.24 11.00 7.95
C ALA A 218 2.58 10.32 8.28
N VAL A 219 3.69 11.04 8.26
CA VAL A 219 5.02 10.51 8.63
C VAL A 219 5.05 10.05 10.09
N LYS A 220 4.45 10.84 11.00
CA LYS A 220 4.37 10.52 12.44
C LYS A 220 3.64 9.20 12.69
N HIS A 221 2.54 8.96 11.98
CA HIS A 221 1.64 7.83 12.22
C HIS A 221 1.91 6.61 11.33
N ALA A 222 2.55 6.77 10.18
CA ALA A 222 2.83 5.67 9.25
C ALA A 222 3.60 4.50 9.90
N LYS A 223 4.57 4.81 10.77
CA LYS A 223 5.35 3.80 11.50
C LYS A 223 4.51 2.91 12.40
N SER A 224 3.40 3.43 12.93
CA SER A 224 2.48 2.64 13.77
C SER A 224 1.61 1.68 12.96
N LEU A 225 1.31 2.04 11.69
CA LEU A 225 0.49 1.23 10.80
C LEU A 225 1.27 0.09 10.14
N THR A 226 2.58 0.30 9.94
CA THR A 226 3.49 -0.65 9.27
C THR A 226 4.44 -1.36 10.24
N ALA A 227 4.24 -1.23 11.56
CA ALA A 227 5.01 -2.00 12.54
C ALA A 227 4.92 -3.50 12.18
N ARG A 228 6.09 -4.15 12.09
CA ARG A 228 6.21 -5.58 11.74
C ARG A 228 5.23 -6.40 12.54
N ARG A 229 4.35 -7.07 11.84
CA ARG A 229 3.36 -7.97 12.44
C ARG A 229 3.98 -9.35 12.48
N LYS A 230 3.99 -9.94 13.67
CA LYS A 230 4.40 -11.34 13.81
C LYS A 230 3.29 -12.25 13.27
N PRO A 231 3.66 -13.38 12.67
CA PRO A 231 2.70 -14.43 12.30
C PRO A 231 1.85 -14.84 13.50
N ASP A 232 0.58 -15.10 13.27
CA ASP A 232 -0.28 -15.73 14.29
C ASP A 232 -0.13 -17.25 14.20
N TRP A 233 0.73 -17.81 15.03
CA TRP A 233 0.97 -19.25 15.07
C TRP A 233 -0.20 -20.07 15.65
N SER A 234 -1.24 -19.42 16.18
CA SER A 234 -2.44 -20.13 16.70
C SER A 234 -3.22 -20.85 15.62
N ILE A 235 -3.07 -20.45 14.36
CA ILE A 235 -3.70 -21.11 13.19
C ILE A 235 -3.18 -22.53 12.92
N LEU A 236 -2.07 -22.93 13.55
CA LEU A 236 -1.51 -24.30 13.44
C LEU A 236 -2.13 -25.30 14.44
N ARG A 237 -3.08 -24.87 15.28
CA ARG A 237 -3.73 -25.72 16.29
C ARG A 237 -5.05 -26.30 15.84
#